data_d687f7c5f18c1fb9be5aac1b9b9912d3
#
_entry.id   d687f7c5f18c1fb9be5aac1b9b9912d3
#
_cell.length_a   1.000
_cell.length_b   1.000
_cell.length_c   1.000
_cell.angle_alpha   90.00
_cell.angle_beta   90.00
_cell.angle_gamma   90.00
#
_symmetry.space_group_name_H-M   'P 1'
#
loop_
_entity.id
_entity.type
_entity.pdbx_description
1 polymer ?
#
loop_
_entity_poly.entity_id
_entity_poly.type
_entity_poly.pdbx_seq_one_letter_code
_entity_poly.pdbx_strand_id
1 'polypeptide(L)' 'MVYIGIDVGGTGVQVGVVDKHGHILAKDSFPTGVGRPYQEMIRDMADCTRSAVAKAGLSVEDIQ' A
#
# COMPACT_ATOMS: atom_id res chain seq x y z
N MET A 1 15.08 -6.72 1.31
CA MET A 1 13.81 -7.30 1.76
C MET A 1 12.97 -6.21 2.39
N VAL A 2 11.75 -6.04 1.94
CA VAL A 2 10.88 -4.97 2.41
C VAL A 2 9.55 -5.52 2.91
N TYR A 3 8.85 -4.71 3.67
CA TYR A 3 7.55 -5.04 4.23
C TYR A 3 6.52 -4.03 3.78
N ILE A 4 5.28 -4.46 3.67
CA ILE A 4 4.17 -3.57 3.33
C ILE A 4 3.36 -3.32 4.60
N GLY A 5 3.19 -2.04 4.93
CA GLY A 5 2.30 -1.63 6.01
C GLY A 5 1.04 -1.00 5.42
N ILE A 6 -0.11 -1.42 5.90
CA ILE A 6 -1.39 -0.88 5.42
C ILE A 6 -2.15 -0.33 6.62
N ASP A 7 -2.55 0.93 6.52
CA ASP A 7 -3.35 1.61 7.54
C ASP A 7 -4.71 1.97 6.93
N VAL A 8 -5.77 1.43 7.49
CA VAL A 8 -7.14 1.67 7.01
C VAL A 8 -7.84 2.64 7.95
N GLY A 9 -8.10 3.84 7.44
CA GLY A 9 -8.84 4.85 8.19
C GLY A 9 -10.26 5.03 7.67
N GLY A 10 -11.05 5.82 8.37
CA GLY A 10 -12.44 6.10 7.98
C GLY A 10 -12.55 6.87 6.66
N THR A 11 -11.55 7.67 6.31
CA THR A 11 -11.56 8.51 5.12
C THR A 11 -10.61 8.04 4.04
N GLY A 12 -9.66 7.17 4.37
CA GLY A 12 -8.70 6.72 3.37
C GLY A 12 -7.88 5.53 3.84
N VAL A 13 -7.20 4.91 2.89
CA VAL A 13 -6.28 3.81 3.12
C VAL A 13 -4.90 4.26 2.72
N GLN A 14 -3.91 4.03 3.58
CA GLN A 14 -2.52 4.35 3.29
C GLN A 14 -1.70 3.06 3.20
N VAL A 15 -0.82 3.01 2.20
CA VAL A 15 0.09 1.89 2.01
C VAL A 15 1.51 2.42 2.08
N GLY A 16 2.35 1.80 2.89
CA GLY A 16 3.75 2.17 3.01
C GLY A 16 4.66 1.00 2.72
N VAL A 17 5.78 1.28 2.06
CA VAL A 17 6.85 0.30 1.86
C VAL A 17 7.94 0.61 2.88
N VAL A 18 8.27 -0.37 3.71
CA VAL A 18 9.16 -0.17 4.85
C VAL A 18 10.31 -1.16 4.76
N ASP A 19 11.54 -0.70 5.02
CA ASP A 19 12.69 -1.60 5.04
C ASP A 19 12.80 -2.31 6.41
N LYS A 20 13.79 -3.20 6.52
CA LYS A 20 13.98 -3.98 7.74
C LYS A 20 14.38 -3.13 8.96
N HIS A 21 14.77 -1.89 8.74
CA HIS A 21 15.15 -0.96 9.81
C HIS A 21 14.00 -0.02 10.20
N GLY A 22 12.82 -0.20 9.61
CA GLY A 22 11.67 0.65 9.91
C GLY A 22 11.60 1.94 9.12
N HIS A 23 12.46 2.12 8.13
CA HIS A 23 12.44 3.32 7.30
C HIS A 23 11.36 3.21 6.22
N ILE A 24 10.56 4.25 6.07
CA ILE A 24 9.55 4.31 5.03
C ILE A 24 10.20 4.71 3.72
N LEU A 25 10.20 3.80 2.75
CA LEU A 25 10.81 4.01 1.44
C LEU A 25 9.87 4.69 0.46
N ALA A 26 8.58 4.42 0.56
CA ALA A 26 7.57 5.04 -0.29
C ALA A 26 6.21 4.89 0.37
N LYS A 27 5.28 5.77 -0.03
CA LYS A 27 3.89 5.71 0.44
C LYS A 27 2.96 5.97 -0.73
N ASP A 28 1.77 5.42 -0.64
CA ASP A 28 0.68 5.75 -1.54
C ASP A 28 -0.63 5.65 -0.77
N SER A 29 -1.69 6.20 -1.31
CA SER A 29 -2.97 6.20 -0.62
C SER A 29 -4.11 6.26 -1.62
N PHE A 30 -5.31 5.87 -1.16
CA PHE A 30 -6.53 6.01 -1.94
C PHE A 30 -7.70 6.21 -0.98
N PRO A 31 -8.79 6.84 -1.44
CA PRO A 31 -9.96 7.06 -0.58
C PRO A 31 -10.66 5.75 -0.26
N THR A 32 -11.11 5.60 0.98
CA THR A 32 -11.84 4.42 1.41
C THR A 32 -13.13 4.22 0.60
N GLY A 33 -13.89 5.27 0.40
CA GLY A 33 -15.13 5.21 -0.37
C GLY A 33 -16.25 4.49 0.38
N VAL A 34 -17.23 5.25 0.85
CA VAL A 34 -18.39 4.68 1.56
C VAL A 34 -19.31 3.98 0.56
N GLY A 35 -19.77 2.79 0.93
CA GLY A 35 -20.73 2.04 0.12
C GLY A 35 -20.14 1.27 -1.05
N ARG A 36 -18.84 1.22 -1.17
CA ARG A 36 -18.18 0.45 -2.22
C ARG A 36 -18.14 -1.04 -1.88
N PRO A 37 -18.29 -1.93 -2.87
CA PRO A 37 -18.05 -3.35 -2.64
C PRO A 37 -16.60 -3.60 -2.18
N TYR A 38 -16.44 -4.53 -1.24
CA TYR A 38 -15.11 -4.78 -0.71
C TYR A 38 -14.13 -5.34 -1.78
N GLN A 39 -14.65 -5.97 -2.84
CA GLN A 39 -13.82 -6.44 -3.95
C GLN A 39 -13.09 -5.29 -4.64
N GLU A 40 -13.76 -4.15 -4.81
CA GLU A 40 -13.13 -2.96 -5.37
C GLU A 40 -12.05 -2.44 -4.44
N MET A 41 -12.30 -2.47 -3.13
CA MET A 41 -11.36 -2.03 -2.14
C MET A 41 -10.10 -2.89 -2.14
N ILE A 42 -10.27 -4.21 -2.25
CA ILE A 42 -9.14 -5.14 -2.34
C ILE A 42 -8.32 -4.87 -3.61
N ARG A 43 -8.98 -4.62 -4.73
CA ARG A 43 -8.30 -4.29 -5.98
C ARG A 43 -7.49 -3.00 -5.84
N ASP A 44 -8.09 -1.97 -5.24
CA ASP A 44 -7.42 -0.71 -5.02
C ASP A 44 -6.23 -0.85 -4.07
N MET A 45 -6.34 -1.69 -3.04
CA MET A 45 -5.23 -2.00 -2.16
C MET A 45 -4.07 -2.64 -2.93
N ALA A 46 -4.38 -3.60 -3.81
CA ALA A 46 -3.36 -4.27 -4.60
C ALA A 46 -2.68 -3.27 -5.54
N ASP A 47 -3.46 -2.43 -6.22
CA ASP A 47 -2.93 -1.43 -7.13
C ASP A 47 -2.09 -0.39 -6.38
N CYS A 48 -2.55 0.05 -5.23
CA CYS A 48 -1.86 1.02 -4.40
C CYS A 48 -0.53 0.44 -3.88
N THR A 49 -0.53 -0.84 -3.50
CA THR A 49 0.67 -1.52 -3.07
C THR A 49 1.69 -1.60 -4.19
N ARG A 50 1.27 -1.98 -5.39
CA ARG A 50 2.17 -2.01 -6.56
C ARG A 50 2.73 -0.63 -6.86
N SER A 51 1.90 0.40 -6.77
CA SER A 51 2.31 1.78 -7.00
C SER A 51 3.38 2.21 -5.98
N ALA A 52 3.16 1.91 -4.71
CA ALA A 52 4.11 2.25 -3.65
C ALA A 52 5.44 1.51 -3.84
N VAL A 53 5.39 0.24 -4.21
CA VAL A 53 6.59 -0.57 -4.47
C VAL A 53 7.36 0.02 -5.66
N ALA A 54 6.67 0.41 -6.72
CA ALA A 54 7.31 1.03 -7.88
C ALA A 54 7.95 2.37 -7.52
N LYS A 55 7.29 3.17 -6.69
CA LYS A 55 7.86 4.45 -6.22
C LYS A 55 9.14 4.25 -5.42
N ALA A 56 9.25 3.14 -4.72
CA ALA A 56 10.46 2.81 -3.97
C ALA A 56 11.58 2.24 -4.86
N GLY A 57 11.32 2.07 -6.16
CA GLY A 57 12.29 1.50 -7.08
C GLY A 57 12.45 -0.01 -6.95
N LEU A 58 11.45 -0.68 -6.41
CA LEU A 58 11.48 -2.12 -6.13
C LEU A 58 10.47 -2.86 -7.00
N SER A 59 10.47 -4.18 -6.91
CA SER A 59 9.48 -5.02 -7.55
C SER A 59 8.70 -5.80 -6.50
N VAL A 60 7.58 -6.40 -6.91
CA VAL A 60 6.75 -7.18 -6.00
C VAL A 60 7.53 -8.34 -5.37
N GLU A 61 8.55 -8.84 -6.07
CA GLU A 61 9.39 -9.94 -5.59
C GLU A 61 10.22 -9.55 -4.36
N ASP A 62 10.42 -8.25 -4.13
CA ASP A 62 11.18 -7.76 -2.97
C ASP A 62 10.35 -7.72 -1.69
N ILE A 63 9.04 -7.96 -1.77
CA ILE A 63 8.15 -7.94 -0.62
C ILE A 63 8.29 -9.22 0.18
N GLN A 64 8.38 -9.01 1.48
CA GLN A 64 8.47 -10.12 2.42
C GLN A 64 7.06 -10.66 2.74
#